data_4acdd447c64043bca11c320aa3ac88c6
#
_entry.id   4acdd447c64043bca11c320aa3ac88c6
#
_cell.length_a   1.000
_cell.length_b   1.000
_cell.length_c   1.000
_cell.angle_alpha   90.00
_cell.angle_beta   90.00
_cell.angle_gamma   90.00
#
_symmetry.space_group_name_H-M   'P 1'
#
loop_
_entity.id
_entity.type
_entity.pdbx_description
1 polymer ?
#
loop_
_entity_poly.entity_id
_entity_poly.type
_entity_poly.pdbx_seq_one_letter_code
_entity_poly.pdbx_strand_id
1 'polypeptide(L)'
;MSLDGQTAKSDRLVEAPDAASAPSGTRENGNLPLEFKTTEFVVYPAHGAGQILSIENQTVAGASLEFFVIYFTKSKMTVRVPVRKAASVGMRKLSDTASVQEAKRILSETPRKGRGNWSRLAQEYESKINSGDIVAVAEVARDLFRPGESEQSFSERQLYVSALNRLCGEIALVDGISEEQSIKELEGLLKTGTAKRGV
;
A
#
# COMPACT_ATOMS: atom_id res chain seq x y z
N MET A 1 -42.03 -12.84 -24.73
CA MET A 1 -40.89 -13.69 -24.36
C MET A 1 -39.78 -12.78 -23.88
N SER A 2 -39.75 -12.58 -22.58
CA SER A 2 -38.81 -11.71 -21.89
C SER A 2 -37.62 -12.57 -21.44
N LEU A 3 -36.38 -12.11 -21.69
CA LEU A 3 -35.19 -12.66 -21.12
C LEU A 3 -34.49 -11.53 -20.36
N ASP A 4 -34.73 -11.52 -19.06
CA ASP A 4 -34.01 -10.72 -18.09
C ASP A 4 -32.60 -11.27 -17.91
N GLY A 5 -31.60 -10.53 -18.42
CA GLY A 5 -30.19 -10.79 -18.19
C GLY A 5 -29.72 -10.12 -16.90
N GLN A 6 -29.77 -10.82 -15.81
CA GLN A 6 -29.30 -10.39 -14.52
C GLN A 6 -27.77 -10.61 -14.44
N THR A 7 -27.00 -9.53 -14.65
CA THR A 7 -25.54 -9.54 -14.43
C THR A 7 -25.27 -9.54 -12.94
N ALA A 8 -24.94 -10.74 -12.42
CA ALA A 8 -24.45 -10.90 -11.06
C ALA A 8 -23.06 -10.24 -10.92
N LYS A 9 -22.98 -9.16 -10.15
CA LYS A 9 -21.73 -8.62 -9.64
C LYS A 9 -21.07 -9.66 -8.74
N SER A 10 -19.94 -10.21 -9.17
CA SER A 10 -19.08 -11.05 -8.32
C SER A 10 -18.52 -10.23 -7.18
N ASP A 11 -19.17 -10.29 -6.03
CA ASP A 11 -18.68 -9.78 -4.75
C ASP A 11 -17.65 -10.80 -4.24
N ARG A 12 -16.38 -10.63 -4.62
CA ARG A 12 -15.30 -11.45 -4.06
C ARG A 12 -15.01 -10.98 -2.65
N LEU A 13 -15.59 -11.67 -1.68
CA LEU A 13 -15.17 -11.66 -0.29
C LEU A 13 -13.74 -12.24 -0.21
N VAL A 14 -12.74 -11.36 -0.06
CA VAL A 14 -11.40 -11.81 0.32
C VAL A 14 -11.33 -11.75 1.83
N GLU A 15 -11.51 -12.90 2.47
CA GLU A 15 -11.24 -13.10 3.88
C GLU A 15 -9.73 -12.95 4.12
N ALA A 16 -9.36 -12.15 5.11
CA ALA A 16 -7.96 -12.02 5.52
C ALA A 16 -7.44 -13.39 5.97
N PRO A 17 -6.20 -13.78 5.61
CA PRO A 17 -5.65 -15.08 5.98
C PRO A 17 -5.63 -15.23 7.50
N ASP A 18 -6.12 -16.39 7.95
CA ASP A 18 -6.15 -16.83 9.33
C ASP A 18 -4.72 -16.95 9.85
N ALA A 19 -4.31 -16.02 10.71
CA ALA A 19 -3.04 -16.10 11.40
C ALA A 19 -3.19 -17.05 12.60
N ALA A 20 -3.03 -18.35 12.33
CA ALA A 20 -2.90 -19.34 13.37
C ALA A 20 -1.58 -19.15 14.16
N SER A 21 -1.73 -19.07 15.48
CA SER A 21 -0.70 -19.28 16.52
C SER A 21 0.45 -18.28 16.62
N ALA A 22 0.24 -17.26 17.46
CA ALA A 22 1.35 -16.62 18.17
C ALA A 22 1.20 -16.81 19.69
N PRO A 23 2.30 -17.05 20.43
CA PRO A 23 2.26 -17.36 21.85
C PRO A 23 1.87 -16.13 22.68
N SER A 24 1.09 -16.38 23.73
CA SER A 24 0.72 -15.43 24.78
C SER A 24 1.94 -14.78 25.41
N GLY A 25 2.15 -13.50 25.13
CA GLY A 25 3.09 -12.62 25.79
C GLY A 25 2.41 -11.28 26.04
N THR A 26 1.96 -11.07 27.26
CA THR A 26 1.43 -9.83 27.80
C THR A 26 2.41 -8.70 27.57
N ARG A 27 2.09 -7.77 26.66
CA ARG A 27 2.64 -6.42 26.65
C ARG A 27 1.48 -5.44 26.48
N GLU A 28 1.05 -4.89 27.62
CA GLU A 28 0.23 -3.68 27.67
C GLU A 28 1.09 -2.55 27.10
N ASN A 29 0.97 -2.31 25.79
CA ASN A 29 1.34 -1.04 25.19
C ASN A 29 0.06 -0.37 24.80
N GLY A 30 -0.22 0.78 25.42
CA GLY A 30 -1.38 1.62 25.20
C GLY A 30 -1.55 2.01 23.75
N ASN A 31 -2.17 1.16 22.99
CA ASN A 31 -2.60 1.43 21.65
C ASN A 31 -4.01 2.03 21.78
N LEU A 32 -4.08 3.37 21.83
CA LEU A 32 -5.32 4.08 21.61
C LEU A 32 -5.91 3.58 20.31
N PRO A 33 -7.20 3.16 20.27
CA PRO A 33 -7.80 2.73 19.03
C PRO A 33 -7.66 3.85 18.01
N LEU A 34 -7.04 3.58 16.88
CA LEU A 34 -6.99 4.51 15.76
C LEU A 34 -8.45 4.79 15.36
N GLU A 35 -8.95 5.96 15.72
CA GLU A 35 -10.29 6.40 15.36
C GLU A 35 -10.30 6.74 13.86
N PHE A 36 -10.72 5.78 13.05
CA PHE A 36 -11.02 6.02 11.65
C PHE A 36 -12.50 6.37 11.48
N LYS A 37 -12.77 7.29 10.57
CA LYS A 37 -14.13 7.75 10.27
C LYS A 37 -14.55 7.29 8.87
N THR A 38 -15.86 7.22 8.66
CA THR A 38 -16.42 7.06 7.32
C THR A 38 -15.96 8.18 6.40
N THR A 39 -15.75 7.89 5.14
CA THR A 39 -15.19 8.77 4.09
C THR A 39 -13.70 9.09 4.24
N GLU A 40 -13.05 8.70 5.32
CA GLU A 40 -11.62 8.90 5.52
C GLU A 40 -10.80 7.98 4.61
N PHE A 41 -9.69 8.51 4.08
CA PHE A 41 -8.72 7.70 3.35
C PHE A 41 -7.73 7.06 4.33
N VAL A 42 -7.43 5.80 4.08
CA VAL A 42 -6.50 4.99 4.89
C VAL A 42 -5.54 4.24 3.98
N VAL A 43 -4.40 3.88 4.54
CA VAL A 43 -3.43 2.99 3.89
C VAL A 43 -3.54 1.61 4.52
N TYR A 44 -3.80 0.62 3.68
CA TYR A 44 -3.76 -0.78 4.06
C TYR A 44 -2.52 -1.43 3.43
N PRO A 45 -1.58 -1.99 4.21
CA PRO A 45 -0.28 -2.43 3.69
C PRO A 45 -0.35 -3.39 2.50
N ALA A 46 -1.34 -4.27 2.45
CA ALA A 46 -1.50 -5.22 1.35
C ALA A 46 -2.07 -4.59 0.06
N HIS A 47 -2.87 -3.52 0.16
CA HIS A 47 -3.65 -2.98 -0.97
C HIS A 47 -3.35 -1.52 -1.31
N GLY A 48 -2.58 -0.82 -0.46
CA GLY A 48 -2.29 0.61 -0.61
C GLY A 48 -3.39 1.51 -0.08
N ALA A 49 -3.58 2.68 -0.68
CA ALA A 49 -4.56 3.66 -0.24
C ALA A 49 -5.99 3.29 -0.66
N GLY A 50 -6.94 3.41 0.26
CA GLY A 50 -8.36 3.15 0.04
C GLY A 50 -9.23 4.07 0.89
N GLN A 51 -10.52 4.13 0.59
CA GLN A 51 -11.50 4.96 1.31
C GLN A 51 -12.44 4.10 2.13
N ILE A 52 -12.64 4.48 3.39
CA ILE A 52 -13.67 3.85 4.24
C ILE A 52 -15.04 4.32 3.75
N LEU A 53 -15.83 3.40 3.22
CA LEU A 53 -17.18 3.69 2.76
C LEU A 53 -18.19 3.69 3.90
N SER A 54 -18.09 2.69 4.78
CA SER A 54 -19.00 2.50 5.92
C SER A 54 -18.32 1.74 7.06
N ILE A 55 -18.96 1.79 8.22
CA ILE A 55 -18.66 0.91 9.36
C ILE A 55 -19.91 0.04 9.56
N GLU A 56 -19.77 -1.25 9.43
CA GLU A 56 -20.86 -2.21 9.46
C GLU A 56 -20.73 -3.17 10.64
N ASN A 57 -21.85 -3.46 11.30
CA ASN A 57 -21.93 -4.50 12.31
C ASN A 57 -22.39 -5.82 11.67
N GLN A 58 -21.61 -6.87 11.85
CA GLN A 58 -21.95 -8.21 11.38
C GLN A 58 -21.89 -9.22 12.53
N THR A 59 -22.84 -10.14 12.55
CA THR A 59 -22.83 -11.25 13.51
C THR A 59 -22.05 -12.42 12.91
N VAL A 60 -20.88 -12.71 13.49
CA VAL A 60 -20.03 -13.84 13.09
C VAL A 60 -19.94 -14.81 14.27
N ALA A 61 -20.35 -16.06 14.06
CA ALA A 61 -20.35 -17.10 15.09
C ALA A 61 -21.06 -16.68 16.40
N GLY A 62 -22.16 -15.92 16.30
CA GLY A 62 -22.92 -15.44 17.46
C GLY A 62 -22.39 -14.20 18.15
N ALA A 63 -21.25 -13.66 17.73
CA ALA A 63 -20.68 -12.41 18.24
C ALA A 63 -20.91 -11.26 17.26
N SER A 64 -21.31 -10.09 17.76
CA SER A 64 -21.40 -8.87 16.95
C SER A 64 -20.01 -8.26 16.80
N LEU A 65 -19.57 -8.09 15.56
CA LEU A 65 -18.28 -7.51 15.21
C LEU A 65 -18.48 -6.31 14.29
N GLU A 66 -17.72 -5.26 14.53
CA GLU A 66 -17.67 -4.08 13.67
C GLU A 66 -16.58 -4.25 12.62
N PHE A 67 -16.91 -3.86 11.37
CA PHE A 67 -16.00 -3.92 10.23
C PHE A 67 -15.92 -2.56 9.54
N PHE A 68 -14.72 -2.14 9.20
CA PHE A 68 -14.49 -1.10 8.20
C PHE A 68 -14.71 -1.69 6.82
N VAL A 69 -15.56 -1.08 6.02
CA VAL A 69 -15.74 -1.41 4.59
C VAL A 69 -14.88 -0.43 3.80
N ILE A 70 -13.81 -0.91 3.21
CA ILE A 70 -12.81 -0.08 2.55
C ILE A 70 -12.81 -0.39 1.05
N TYR A 71 -12.95 0.65 0.24
CA TYR A 71 -12.88 0.55 -1.22
C TYR A 71 -11.52 1.01 -1.72
N PHE A 72 -10.88 0.17 -2.50
CA PHE A 72 -9.61 0.43 -3.17
C PHE A 72 -9.86 0.72 -4.66
N THR A 73 -9.77 1.99 -5.05
CA THR A 73 -10.09 2.45 -6.40
C THR A 73 -9.23 1.75 -7.46
N LYS A 74 -7.95 1.53 -7.18
CA LYS A 74 -7.01 0.95 -8.13
C LYS A 74 -7.29 -0.51 -8.46
N SER A 75 -7.60 -1.31 -7.47
CA SER A 75 -7.94 -2.73 -7.65
C SER A 75 -9.42 -2.97 -7.88
N LYS A 76 -10.26 -1.92 -7.75
CA LYS A 76 -11.73 -1.99 -7.79
C LYS A 76 -12.29 -3.03 -6.83
N MET A 77 -11.66 -3.14 -5.66
CA MET A 77 -11.98 -4.12 -4.63
C MET A 77 -12.54 -3.45 -3.38
N THR A 78 -13.51 -4.12 -2.75
CA THR A 78 -13.99 -3.75 -1.42
C THR A 78 -13.50 -4.80 -0.42
N VAL A 79 -12.86 -4.37 0.66
CA VAL A 79 -12.35 -5.24 1.72
C VAL A 79 -13.04 -4.89 3.03
N ARG A 80 -13.42 -5.91 3.79
CA ARG A 80 -13.96 -5.75 5.15
C ARG A 80 -12.88 -6.09 6.16
N VAL A 81 -12.52 -5.11 6.98
CA VAL A 81 -11.47 -5.24 8.02
C VAL A 81 -12.12 -5.10 9.39
N PRO A 82 -12.04 -6.11 10.27
CA PRO A 82 -12.55 -5.97 11.62
C PRO A 82 -11.89 -4.79 12.34
N VAL A 83 -12.69 -3.90 12.93
CA VAL A 83 -12.19 -2.68 13.60
C VAL A 83 -11.09 -3.01 14.61
N ARG A 84 -11.29 -4.08 15.39
CA ARG A 84 -10.30 -4.54 16.39
C ARG A 84 -8.97 -5.00 15.79
N LYS A 85 -8.96 -5.42 14.51
CA LYS A 85 -7.74 -5.89 13.82
C LYS A 85 -7.06 -4.79 13.00
N ALA A 86 -7.68 -3.64 12.81
CA ALA A 86 -7.15 -2.56 11.95
C ALA A 86 -5.70 -2.19 12.29
N ALA A 87 -5.38 -1.98 13.56
CA ALA A 87 -4.03 -1.68 14.00
C ALA A 87 -3.06 -2.85 13.80
N SER A 88 -3.49 -4.07 14.10
CA SER A 88 -2.63 -5.27 13.99
C SER A 88 -2.29 -5.65 12.54
N VAL A 89 -3.14 -5.31 11.59
CA VAL A 89 -2.87 -5.47 10.14
C VAL A 89 -2.08 -4.30 9.55
N GLY A 90 -1.67 -3.34 10.36
CA GLY A 90 -0.89 -2.18 9.94
C GLY A 90 -1.68 -1.12 9.18
N MET A 91 -3.02 -1.10 9.33
CA MET A 91 -3.84 -0.03 8.75
C MET A 91 -3.50 1.31 9.43
N ARG A 92 -3.28 2.35 8.64
CA ARG A 92 -2.90 3.69 9.11
C ARG A 92 -3.59 4.79 8.32
N LYS A 93 -3.53 6.00 8.83
CA LYS A 93 -3.92 7.21 8.09
C LYS A 93 -2.94 7.47 6.94
N LEU A 94 -3.33 8.32 6.00
CA LEU A 94 -2.41 8.84 5.00
C LEU A 94 -1.21 9.49 5.68
N SER A 95 -0.07 9.44 5.01
CA SER A 95 1.13 10.14 5.43
C SER A 95 0.90 11.64 5.45
N ASP A 96 1.59 12.34 6.33
CA ASP A 96 1.60 13.80 6.33
C ASP A 96 2.42 14.36 5.16
N THR A 97 2.26 15.64 4.90
CA THR A 97 2.97 16.33 3.82
C THR A 97 4.49 16.26 3.99
N ALA A 98 5.00 16.27 5.22
CA ALA A 98 6.44 16.19 5.48
C ALA A 98 7.01 14.83 5.07
N SER A 99 6.33 13.74 5.40
CA SER A 99 6.70 12.37 4.99
C SER A 99 6.62 12.20 3.47
N VAL A 100 5.62 12.79 2.81
CA VAL A 100 5.51 12.80 1.34
C VAL A 100 6.68 13.55 0.70
N GLN A 101 7.06 14.71 1.22
CA GLN A 101 8.21 15.46 0.72
C GLN A 101 9.52 14.70 0.92
N GLU A 102 9.69 14.03 2.05
CA GLU A 102 10.86 13.18 2.29
C GLU A 102 10.91 11.99 1.32
N ALA A 103 9.79 11.34 1.06
CA ALA A 103 9.70 10.28 0.05
C ALA A 103 10.09 10.80 -1.36
N LYS A 104 9.59 11.97 -1.76
CA LYS A 104 9.96 12.63 -3.03
C LYS A 104 11.45 12.97 -3.08
N ARG A 105 12.02 13.44 -1.98
CA ARG A 105 13.47 13.72 -1.87
C ARG A 105 14.29 12.45 -2.10
N ILE A 106 13.92 11.35 -1.47
CA ILE A 106 14.57 10.04 -1.63
C ILE A 106 14.51 9.55 -3.07
N LEU A 107 13.37 9.70 -3.76
CA LEU A 107 13.25 9.32 -5.18
C LEU A 107 14.20 10.09 -6.08
N SER A 108 14.59 11.31 -5.72
CA SER A 108 15.57 12.14 -6.45
C SER A 108 17.03 11.84 -6.10
N GLU A 109 17.30 10.91 -5.20
CA GLU A 109 18.65 10.46 -4.86
C GLU A 109 19.16 9.39 -5.84
N THR A 110 20.46 9.20 -5.83
CA THR A 110 21.11 8.13 -6.61
C THR A 110 20.66 6.75 -6.10
N PRO A 111 20.22 5.84 -6.99
CA PRO A 111 19.84 4.47 -6.61
C PRO A 111 20.98 3.75 -5.90
N ARG A 112 20.68 3.10 -4.79
CA ARG A 112 21.64 2.29 -4.05
C ARG A 112 21.67 0.88 -4.63
N LYS A 113 22.86 0.33 -4.87
CA LYS A 113 22.99 -1.08 -5.25
C LYS A 113 22.81 -1.93 -3.99
N GLY A 114 21.78 -2.76 -3.99
CA GLY A 114 21.61 -3.78 -2.95
C GLY A 114 22.84 -4.70 -2.94
N ARG A 115 23.35 -5.00 -1.75
CA ARG A 115 24.47 -5.93 -1.56
C ARG A 115 23.91 -7.30 -1.16
N GLY A 116 24.31 -8.35 -1.86
CA GLY A 116 23.99 -9.73 -1.48
C GLY A 116 23.20 -10.51 -2.51
N ASN A 117 22.64 -11.65 -2.09
CA ASN A 117 21.82 -12.53 -2.92
C ASN A 117 20.46 -11.86 -3.19
N TRP A 118 20.00 -11.93 -4.43
CA TRP A 118 18.71 -11.37 -4.87
C TRP A 118 17.53 -11.86 -4.03
N SER A 119 17.49 -13.15 -3.68
CA SER A 119 16.40 -13.70 -2.88
C SER A 119 16.22 -12.98 -1.53
N ARG A 120 17.34 -12.69 -0.84
CA ARG A 120 17.33 -11.95 0.43
C ARG A 120 16.91 -10.48 0.21
N LEU A 121 17.42 -9.88 -0.85
CA LEU A 121 17.11 -8.49 -1.19
C LEU A 121 15.63 -8.32 -1.58
N ALA A 122 15.07 -9.27 -2.33
CA ALA A 122 13.66 -9.28 -2.68
C ALA A 122 12.76 -9.36 -1.43
N GLN A 123 13.10 -10.23 -0.47
CA GLN A 123 12.38 -10.32 0.80
C GLN A 123 12.45 -9.01 1.61
N GLU A 124 13.61 -8.35 1.62
CA GLU A 124 13.77 -7.04 2.26
C GLU A 124 12.88 -5.98 1.58
N TYR A 125 12.87 -5.95 0.25
CA TYR A 125 12.02 -5.04 -0.50
C TYR A 125 10.52 -5.31 -0.31
N GLU A 126 10.12 -6.57 -0.32
CA GLU A 126 8.74 -6.96 0.01
C GLU A 126 8.34 -6.53 1.42
N SER A 127 9.23 -6.73 2.40
CA SER A 127 9.00 -6.27 3.77
C SER A 127 8.82 -4.75 3.84
N LYS A 128 9.67 -3.98 3.15
CA LYS A 128 9.55 -2.52 3.07
C LYS A 128 8.24 -2.09 2.40
N ILE A 129 7.88 -2.72 1.29
CA ILE A 129 6.61 -2.43 0.60
C ILE A 129 5.41 -2.74 1.52
N ASN A 130 5.47 -3.80 2.29
CA ASN A 130 4.39 -4.25 3.17
C ASN A 130 4.41 -3.59 4.55
N SER A 131 5.45 -2.82 4.90
CA SER A 131 5.46 -2.03 6.14
C SER A 131 4.43 -0.90 6.16
N GLY A 132 4.04 -0.43 4.97
CA GLY A 132 3.17 0.73 4.82
C GLY A 132 3.88 2.07 5.03
N ASP A 133 5.19 2.10 5.31
CA ASP A 133 5.96 3.33 5.43
C ASP A 133 6.28 3.90 4.05
N ILE A 134 5.78 5.11 3.76
CA ILE A 134 5.94 5.76 2.45
C ILE A 134 7.42 6.02 2.11
N VAL A 135 8.25 6.30 3.11
CA VAL A 135 9.69 6.53 2.96
C VAL A 135 10.40 5.23 2.59
N ALA A 136 10.10 4.14 3.28
CA ALA A 136 10.65 2.82 2.97
C ALA A 136 10.24 2.34 1.57
N VAL A 137 9.00 2.60 1.16
CA VAL A 137 8.52 2.28 -0.20
C VAL A 137 9.23 3.11 -1.26
N ALA A 138 9.52 4.40 -0.98
CA ALA A 138 10.28 5.26 -1.89
C ALA A 138 11.72 4.78 -2.08
N GLU A 139 12.38 4.27 -1.05
CA GLU A 139 13.70 3.64 -1.17
C GLU A 139 13.67 2.46 -2.14
N VAL A 140 12.66 1.59 -2.05
CA VAL A 140 12.52 0.43 -2.96
C VAL A 140 12.31 0.89 -4.40
N ALA A 141 11.41 1.86 -4.63
CA ALA A 141 11.17 2.40 -5.97
C ALA A 141 12.43 3.02 -6.57
N ARG A 142 13.20 3.80 -5.80
CA ARG A 142 14.48 4.39 -6.21
C ARG A 142 15.50 3.31 -6.58
N ASP A 143 15.68 2.31 -5.72
CA ASP A 143 16.73 1.32 -5.88
C ASP A 143 16.46 0.34 -7.03
N LEU A 144 15.19 0.11 -7.34
CA LEU A 144 14.75 -0.75 -8.45
C LEU A 144 14.52 0.00 -9.75
N PHE A 145 14.50 1.33 -9.75
CA PHE A 145 14.31 2.10 -10.99
C PHE A 145 15.46 1.87 -11.97
N ARG A 146 15.13 1.56 -13.22
CA ARG A 146 16.09 1.42 -14.34
C ARG A 146 15.59 2.28 -15.49
N PRO A 147 16.35 3.30 -15.90
CA PRO A 147 16.02 4.10 -17.08
C PRO A 147 16.27 3.31 -18.37
N GLY A 148 15.34 3.39 -19.32
CA GLY A 148 15.46 2.75 -20.62
C GLY A 148 15.14 1.25 -20.64
N GLU A 149 15.56 0.57 -21.71
CA GLU A 149 15.38 -0.89 -21.94
C GLU A 149 16.43 -1.74 -21.21
N SER A 150 16.97 -1.26 -20.11
CA SER A 150 17.90 -2.03 -19.29
C SER A 150 17.23 -3.33 -18.81
N GLU A 151 17.95 -4.43 -18.91
CA GLU A 151 17.49 -5.77 -18.52
C GLU A 151 17.15 -5.81 -17.02
N GLN A 152 15.88 -5.57 -16.72
CA GLN A 152 15.31 -5.74 -15.41
C GLN A 152 14.67 -7.12 -15.33
N SER A 153 15.01 -7.91 -14.33
CA SER A 153 14.36 -9.21 -14.16
C SER A 153 12.85 -9.02 -13.90
N PHE A 154 12.06 -10.04 -14.23
CA PHE A 154 10.61 -9.99 -14.02
C PHE A 154 10.25 -9.70 -12.57
N SER A 155 10.95 -10.29 -11.61
CA SER A 155 10.73 -10.07 -10.18
C SER A 155 11.10 -8.65 -9.73
N GLU A 156 12.20 -8.08 -10.22
CA GLU A 156 12.56 -6.67 -9.96
C GLU A 156 11.48 -5.73 -10.48
N ARG A 157 11.02 -5.97 -11.70
CA ARG A 157 9.96 -5.16 -12.31
C ARG A 157 8.65 -5.24 -11.52
N GLN A 158 8.27 -6.42 -11.04
CA GLN A 158 7.06 -6.57 -10.23
C GLN A 158 7.15 -5.78 -8.91
N LEU A 159 8.28 -5.87 -8.20
CA LEU A 159 8.50 -5.13 -6.97
C LEU A 159 8.52 -3.62 -7.23
N TYR A 160 9.19 -3.17 -8.30
CA TYR A 160 9.19 -1.77 -8.71
C TYR A 160 7.78 -1.24 -8.97
N VAL A 161 6.99 -1.94 -9.79
CA VAL A 161 5.62 -1.55 -10.12
C VAL A 161 4.73 -1.55 -8.88
N SER A 162 4.90 -2.52 -7.98
CA SER A 162 4.19 -2.56 -6.71
C SER A 162 4.50 -1.34 -5.83
N ALA A 163 5.79 -1.02 -5.68
CA ALA A 163 6.24 0.15 -4.90
C ALA A 163 5.72 1.46 -5.51
N LEU A 164 5.90 1.65 -6.82
CA LEU A 164 5.45 2.85 -7.52
C LEU A 164 3.95 3.04 -7.40
N ASN A 165 3.18 1.98 -7.55
CA ASN A 165 1.73 2.02 -7.45
C ASN A 165 1.24 2.46 -6.05
N ARG A 166 1.92 2.02 -4.98
CA ARG A 166 1.58 2.44 -3.61
C ARG A 166 1.90 3.90 -3.37
N LEU A 167 3.08 4.34 -3.80
CA LEU A 167 3.49 5.74 -3.71
C LEU A 167 2.53 6.66 -4.46
N CYS A 168 2.25 6.35 -5.72
CA CYS A 168 1.37 7.17 -6.55
C CYS A 168 -0.02 7.34 -5.95
N GLY A 169 -0.64 6.25 -5.48
CA GLY A 169 -1.97 6.31 -4.90
C GLY A 169 -2.04 7.14 -3.63
N GLU A 170 -1.05 7.02 -2.75
CA GLU A 170 -1.02 7.78 -1.50
C GLU A 170 -0.65 9.26 -1.74
N ILE A 171 0.38 9.53 -2.54
CA ILE A 171 0.84 10.88 -2.85
C ILE A 171 -0.24 11.66 -3.59
N ALA A 172 -0.94 11.04 -4.55
CA ALA A 172 -2.04 11.67 -5.26
C ALA A 172 -3.14 12.16 -4.30
N LEU A 173 -3.48 11.36 -3.28
CA LEU A 173 -4.48 11.74 -2.27
C LEU A 173 -3.99 12.85 -1.34
N VAL A 174 -2.72 12.83 -0.93
CA VAL A 174 -2.16 13.85 -0.04
C VAL A 174 -1.99 15.18 -0.75
N ASP A 175 -1.51 15.16 -2.00
CA ASP A 175 -1.27 16.38 -2.79
C ASP A 175 -2.52 16.88 -3.53
N GLY A 176 -3.63 16.11 -3.53
CA GLY A 176 -4.87 16.48 -4.23
C GLY A 176 -4.73 16.49 -5.76
N ILE A 177 -3.88 15.64 -6.33
CA ILE A 177 -3.63 15.51 -7.77
C ILE A 177 -4.15 14.17 -8.30
N SER A 178 -4.20 14.01 -9.63
CA SER A 178 -4.55 12.71 -10.21
C SER A 178 -3.40 11.70 -10.07
N GLU A 179 -3.72 10.40 -10.04
CA GLU A 179 -2.68 9.35 -10.03
C GLU A 179 -1.73 9.46 -11.24
N GLU A 180 -2.25 9.84 -12.40
CA GLU A 180 -1.45 10.02 -13.62
C GLU A 180 -0.44 11.17 -13.49
N GLN A 181 -0.84 12.28 -12.84
CA GLN A 181 0.05 13.38 -12.54
C GLN A 181 1.12 12.95 -11.52
N SER A 182 0.71 12.24 -10.48
CA SER A 182 1.62 11.68 -9.49
C SER A 182 2.65 10.74 -10.13
N ILE A 183 2.23 9.81 -11.01
CA ILE A 183 3.15 8.91 -11.73
C ILE A 183 4.21 9.70 -12.51
N LYS A 184 3.77 10.70 -13.30
CA LYS A 184 4.69 11.52 -14.10
C LYS A 184 5.71 12.28 -13.23
N GLU A 185 5.24 12.83 -12.11
CA GLU A 185 6.11 13.52 -11.16
C GLU A 185 7.16 12.56 -10.57
N LEU A 186 6.73 11.40 -10.06
CA LEU A 186 7.62 10.42 -9.44
C LEU A 186 8.64 9.83 -10.43
N GLU A 187 8.22 9.55 -11.66
CA GLU A 187 9.15 9.12 -12.72
C GLU A 187 10.16 10.22 -13.08
N GLY A 188 9.75 11.48 -13.07
CA GLY A 188 10.65 12.63 -13.26
C GLY A 188 11.73 12.70 -12.18
N LEU A 189 11.34 12.50 -10.91
CA LEU A 189 12.28 12.48 -9.78
C LEU A 189 13.27 11.31 -9.88
N LEU A 190 12.77 10.10 -10.21
CA LEU A 190 13.60 8.92 -10.40
C LEU A 190 14.63 9.09 -11.53
N LYS A 191 14.22 9.69 -12.65
CA LYS A 191 15.14 10.02 -13.76
C LYS A 191 16.22 10.99 -13.31
N THR A 192 15.87 12.00 -12.53
CA THR A 192 16.83 12.98 -11.98
C THR A 192 17.84 12.30 -11.05
N GLY A 193 17.39 11.38 -10.20
CA GLY A 193 18.27 10.61 -9.31
C GLY A 193 19.27 9.73 -10.04
N THR A 194 18.84 9.10 -11.15
CA THR A 194 19.73 8.26 -11.96
C THR A 194 20.73 9.07 -12.79
N ALA A 195 20.37 10.26 -13.28
CA ALA A 195 21.25 11.14 -14.02
C ALA A 195 22.47 11.59 -13.19
N LYS A 196 22.32 11.76 -11.88
CA LYS A 196 23.41 12.09 -10.94
C LYS A 196 24.48 10.99 -10.80
N ARG A 197 24.24 9.78 -11.30
CA ARG A 197 25.18 8.65 -11.25
C ARG A 197 26.17 8.63 -12.42
N GLY A 198 25.89 9.37 -13.47
CA GLY A 198 26.69 9.40 -14.71
C GLY A 198 27.74 10.49 -14.78
N VAL A 199 27.97 11.23 -13.66
CA VAL A 199 28.99 12.30 -13.57
C VAL A 199 30.13 11.86 -12.67
#